data_8d31188b40ba5294a119f2b56c11f1fb
#
_entry.id   8d31188b40ba5294a119f2b56c11f1fb
#
_cell.length_a   1.000
_cell.length_b   1.000
_cell.length_c   1.000
_cell.angle_alpha   90.00
_cell.angle_beta   90.00
_cell.angle_gamma   90.00
#
_symmetry.space_group_name_H-M   'P 1'
#
loop_
_entity.id
_entity.type
_entity.pdbx_description
1 polymer ?
#
loop_
_entity_poly.entity_id
_entity_poly.type
_entity_poly.pdbx_seq_one_letter_code
_entity_poly.pdbx_strand_id
1 'polypeptide(L)'
;MIKITTLLLILSAATVALAQVAAPPAPAAAPAAPIPPAAAAHGEIYPLPHATRIVLAGDSTVNHTTGWGTAFCERQATDTECFNSSRNGRSAKSYREQGLWNRALAIHPDYILIQFGANDGPGKGPQLEDVPATTFSDYMRDYIREARAAGAIPVLVTPLPQRNYKGGKHVRTLEDYSAAMRTVGKETNTVVLDLNAVANTALDEMTEEQAHQFNNNPTNPSVAGRDTTHLNVKGGEFFGAMVARKFAAAFPALKVSTR
;
A
#
# COMPACT_ATOMS: atom_id res chain seq x y z
N MET A 1 33.99 -45.21 -66.80
CA MET A 1 33.61 -43.79 -66.92
C MET A 1 32.11 -43.71 -66.82
N ILE A 2 31.58 -43.36 -65.64
CA ILE A 2 30.13 -43.25 -65.38
C ILE A 2 29.84 -41.77 -65.19
N LYS A 3 29.03 -41.20 -66.06
CA LYS A 3 28.57 -39.81 -65.95
C LYS A 3 27.34 -39.75 -65.02
N ILE A 4 27.47 -39.03 -63.94
CA ILE A 4 26.37 -38.75 -63.02
C ILE A 4 25.75 -37.42 -63.46
N THR A 5 24.52 -37.49 -63.93
CA THR A 5 23.71 -36.31 -64.29
C THR A 5 22.94 -35.83 -63.07
N THR A 6 23.25 -34.61 -62.57
CA THR A 6 22.58 -33.99 -61.43
C THR A 6 21.30 -33.35 -61.90
N LEU A 7 20.16 -33.79 -61.36
CA LEU A 7 18.83 -33.22 -61.62
C LEU A 7 18.56 -32.13 -60.59
N LEU A 8 18.42 -30.90 -61.05
CA LEU A 8 18.09 -29.73 -60.22
C LEU A 8 16.56 -29.65 -60.08
N LEU A 9 16.05 -29.90 -58.87
CA LEU A 9 14.64 -29.66 -58.52
C LEU A 9 14.47 -28.18 -58.10
N ILE A 10 13.72 -27.43 -58.88
CA ILE A 10 13.31 -26.07 -58.53
C ILE A 10 11.99 -26.17 -57.75
N LEU A 11 12.06 -25.89 -56.41
CA LEU A 11 10.87 -25.73 -55.58
C LEU A 11 10.43 -24.29 -55.68
N SER A 12 9.28 -24.04 -56.29
CA SER A 12 8.59 -22.74 -56.25
C SER A 12 7.84 -22.60 -54.91
N ALA A 13 8.31 -21.70 -54.07
CA ALA A 13 7.61 -21.34 -52.84
C ALA A 13 6.44 -20.34 -53.20
N ALA A 14 5.24 -20.81 -53.05
CA ALA A 14 4.07 -19.95 -53.14
C ALA A 14 3.92 -19.24 -51.77
N THR A 15 4.16 -17.92 -51.74
CA THR A 15 3.90 -17.07 -50.61
C THR A 15 2.40 -16.79 -50.52
N VAL A 16 1.75 -17.41 -49.53
CA VAL A 16 0.37 -17.04 -49.16
C VAL A 16 0.44 -15.78 -48.31
N ALA A 17 0.01 -14.66 -48.85
CA ALA A 17 -0.18 -13.41 -48.13
C ALA A 17 -1.41 -13.55 -47.21
N LEU A 18 -1.18 -13.70 -45.89
CA LEU A 18 -2.26 -13.54 -44.93
C LEU A 18 -2.59 -12.04 -44.83
N ALA A 19 -3.77 -11.66 -45.28
CA ALA A 19 -4.30 -10.34 -45.02
C ALA A 19 -4.58 -10.21 -43.50
N GLN A 20 -3.80 -9.37 -42.81
CA GLN A 20 -4.12 -8.96 -41.45
C GLN A 20 -5.38 -8.10 -41.46
N VAL A 21 -6.47 -8.65 -40.96
CA VAL A 21 -7.68 -7.88 -40.67
C VAL A 21 -7.34 -7.04 -39.40
N ALA A 22 -7.26 -5.72 -39.62
CA ALA A 22 -7.04 -4.80 -38.49
C ALA A 22 -8.23 -4.90 -37.52
N ALA A 23 -7.93 -5.12 -36.24
CA ALA A 23 -8.93 -5.09 -35.18
C ALA A 23 -9.59 -3.69 -35.13
N PRO A 24 -10.90 -3.59 -34.90
CA PRO A 24 -11.57 -2.30 -34.77
C PRO A 24 -10.96 -1.52 -33.59
N PRO A 25 -10.87 -0.18 -33.71
CA PRO A 25 -10.36 0.64 -32.59
C PRO A 25 -11.25 0.45 -31.36
N ALA A 26 -10.59 0.34 -30.19
CA ALA A 26 -11.29 0.28 -28.92
C ALA A 26 -12.21 1.52 -28.76
N PRO A 27 -13.42 1.37 -28.22
CA PRO A 27 -14.30 2.50 -28.00
C PRO A 27 -13.60 3.53 -27.11
N ALA A 28 -13.65 4.80 -27.53
CA ALA A 28 -13.09 5.90 -26.74
C ALA A 28 -13.67 5.86 -25.32
N ALA A 29 -12.79 5.90 -24.32
CA ALA A 29 -13.21 5.96 -22.94
C ALA A 29 -14.14 7.16 -22.75
N ALA A 30 -15.33 6.91 -22.18
CA ALA A 30 -16.25 7.98 -21.84
C ALA A 30 -15.53 8.96 -20.88
N PRO A 31 -15.75 10.28 -21.00
CA PRO A 31 -15.16 11.24 -20.10
C PRO A 31 -15.54 10.88 -18.67
N ALA A 32 -14.54 10.78 -17.80
CA ALA A 32 -14.75 10.51 -16.38
C ALA A 32 -15.69 11.58 -15.81
N ALA A 33 -16.74 11.16 -15.12
CA ALA A 33 -17.62 12.07 -14.42
C ALA A 33 -16.81 12.97 -13.48
N PRO A 34 -17.13 14.26 -13.35
CA PRO A 34 -16.39 15.16 -12.47
C PRO A 34 -16.42 14.61 -11.04
N ILE A 35 -15.23 14.40 -10.47
CA ILE A 35 -15.06 13.96 -9.09
C ILE A 35 -15.53 15.12 -8.18
N PRO A 36 -16.53 14.93 -7.30
CA PRO A 36 -16.91 15.97 -6.38
C PRO A 36 -15.73 16.37 -5.50
N PRO A 37 -15.54 17.66 -5.19
CA PRO A 37 -14.44 18.11 -4.36
C PRO A 37 -14.54 17.46 -2.96
N ALA A 38 -13.40 16.95 -2.44
CA ALA A 38 -13.33 16.24 -1.16
C ALA A 38 -13.84 17.09 0.03
N ALA A 39 -13.85 18.42 -0.09
CA ALA A 39 -14.40 19.33 0.90
C ALA A 39 -15.93 19.19 1.09
N ALA A 40 -16.66 18.66 0.12
CA ALA A 40 -18.11 18.45 0.23
C ALA A 40 -18.48 17.19 1.03
N ALA A 41 -17.55 16.25 1.18
CA ALA A 41 -17.80 14.98 1.90
C ALA A 41 -17.66 15.12 3.43
N HIS A 42 -17.18 16.25 3.94
CA HIS A 42 -16.90 16.45 5.37
C HIS A 42 -18.06 17.09 6.15
N GLY A 43 -19.18 17.44 5.52
CA GLY A 43 -20.22 18.24 6.14
C GLY A 43 -21.54 17.53 6.48
N GLU A 44 -21.85 16.41 5.90
CA GLU A 44 -23.13 15.72 6.15
C GLU A 44 -22.89 14.36 6.83
N ILE A 45 -23.24 14.28 8.09
CA ILE A 45 -23.31 13.02 8.83
C ILE A 45 -24.60 12.32 8.38
N TYR A 46 -24.48 11.45 7.36
CA TYR A 46 -25.55 10.50 7.11
C TYR A 46 -25.43 9.39 8.15
N PRO A 47 -26.49 9.07 8.91
CA PRO A 47 -26.46 7.89 9.77
C PRO A 47 -26.27 6.69 8.87
N LEU A 48 -25.11 6.04 8.95
CA LEU A 48 -24.85 4.80 8.23
C LEU A 48 -25.79 3.73 8.78
N PRO A 49 -26.52 3.00 7.92
CA PRO A 49 -27.47 1.98 8.37
C PRO A 49 -26.80 0.74 8.98
N HIS A 50 -25.50 0.71 9.04
CA HIS A 50 -24.64 -0.33 9.61
C HIS A 50 -23.50 0.29 10.43
N ALA A 51 -22.81 -0.51 11.23
CA ALA A 51 -21.59 -0.09 11.88
C ALA A 51 -20.56 0.39 10.84
N THR A 52 -19.85 1.48 11.14
CA THR A 52 -18.79 1.97 10.25
C THR A 52 -17.74 0.89 10.05
N ARG A 53 -17.42 0.55 8.80
CA ARG A 53 -16.42 -0.45 8.46
C ARG A 53 -15.13 0.17 8.02
N ILE A 54 -14.06 -0.12 8.76
CA ILE A 54 -12.70 0.29 8.42
C ILE A 54 -11.92 -0.96 8.02
N VAL A 55 -11.32 -0.94 6.84
CA VAL A 55 -10.44 -2.03 6.37
C VAL A 55 -9.01 -1.52 6.28
N LEU A 56 -8.06 -2.30 6.79
CA LEU A 56 -6.63 -2.06 6.63
C LEU A 56 -6.08 -2.97 5.52
N ALA A 57 -5.55 -2.39 4.45
CA ALA A 57 -4.86 -3.07 3.37
C ALA A 57 -3.37 -2.71 3.40
N GLY A 58 -2.49 -3.71 3.44
CA GLY A 58 -1.06 -3.44 3.55
C GLY A 58 -0.21 -4.70 3.70
N ASP A 59 1.02 -4.47 4.10
CA ASP A 59 2.05 -5.48 4.31
C ASP A 59 2.17 -5.93 5.79
N SER A 60 3.31 -6.53 6.16
CA SER A 60 3.59 -7.01 7.51
C SER A 60 3.68 -5.90 8.56
N THR A 61 3.96 -4.65 8.17
CA THR A 61 4.04 -3.53 9.10
C THR A 61 2.66 -2.99 9.50
N VAL A 62 1.59 -3.41 8.80
CA VAL A 62 0.18 -3.19 9.15
C VAL A 62 -0.42 -4.39 9.87
N ASN A 63 0.18 -5.59 9.71
CA ASN A 63 -0.36 -6.86 10.18
C ASN A 63 -0.67 -6.86 11.69
N HIS A 64 -1.60 -7.73 12.08
CA HIS A 64 -2.09 -7.83 13.46
C HIS A 64 -1.05 -8.35 14.47
N THR A 65 -0.02 -9.08 14.03
CA THR A 65 1.03 -9.64 14.92
C THR A 65 2.36 -8.89 14.89
N THR A 66 2.65 -8.23 13.75
CA THR A 66 3.99 -7.64 13.50
C THR A 66 3.93 -6.19 13.06
N GLY A 67 2.74 -5.59 13.08
CA GLY A 67 2.48 -4.22 12.64
C GLY A 67 1.66 -3.41 13.64
N TRP A 68 1.22 -2.25 13.18
CA TRP A 68 0.46 -1.29 13.98
C TRP A 68 -1.07 -1.49 13.92
N GLY A 69 -1.57 -2.39 13.05
CA GLY A 69 -2.98 -2.47 12.72
C GLY A 69 -3.90 -2.86 13.87
N THR A 70 -3.50 -3.80 14.75
CA THR A 70 -4.28 -4.17 15.94
C THR A 70 -4.51 -2.97 16.85
N ALA A 71 -3.46 -2.28 17.22
CA ALA A 71 -3.55 -1.12 18.10
C ALA A 71 -4.34 0.06 17.49
N PHE A 72 -4.34 0.18 16.17
CA PHE A 72 -5.23 1.11 15.47
C PHE A 72 -6.70 0.68 15.62
N CYS A 73 -7.02 -0.59 15.34
CA CYS A 73 -8.38 -1.11 15.41
C CYS A 73 -8.97 -1.02 16.82
N GLU A 74 -8.18 -1.33 17.85
CA GLU A 74 -8.61 -1.27 19.25
C GLU A 74 -8.93 0.16 19.75
N ARG A 75 -8.47 1.17 19.02
CA ARG A 75 -8.73 2.60 19.30
C ARG A 75 -9.95 3.17 18.57
N GLN A 76 -10.61 2.37 17.74
CA GLN A 76 -11.83 2.82 17.09
C GLN A 76 -13.01 2.77 18.07
N ALA A 77 -14.08 3.48 17.74
CA ALA A 77 -15.31 3.47 18.55
C ALA A 77 -15.96 2.09 18.57
N THR A 78 -16.76 1.81 19.60
CA THR A 78 -17.41 0.51 19.81
C THR A 78 -18.45 0.17 18.74
N ASP A 79 -18.92 1.16 17.99
CA ASP A 79 -19.83 1.04 16.84
C ASP A 79 -19.08 0.95 15.49
N THR A 80 -17.77 0.73 15.52
CA THR A 80 -16.92 0.59 14.34
C THR A 80 -16.42 -0.86 14.22
N GLU A 81 -16.62 -1.44 13.05
CA GLU A 81 -16.02 -2.72 12.66
C GLU A 81 -14.67 -2.46 11.99
N CYS A 82 -13.57 -2.99 12.52
CA CYS A 82 -12.24 -2.82 11.96
C CYS A 82 -11.66 -4.17 11.52
N PHE A 83 -11.36 -4.28 10.23
CA PHE A 83 -10.86 -5.51 9.59
C PHE A 83 -9.42 -5.30 9.12
N ASN A 84 -8.51 -6.11 9.62
CA ASN A 84 -7.13 -6.10 9.15
C ASN A 84 -6.92 -7.12 8.02
N SER A 85 -6.99 -6.67 6.78
CA SER A 85 -6.78 -7.46 5.56
C SER A 85 -5.32 -7.47 5.07
N SER A 86 -4.39 -6.93 5.84
CA SER A 86 -2.97 -6.88 5.49
C SER A 86 -2.35 -8.28 5.35
N ARG A 87 -1.26 -8.39 4.58
CA ARG A 87 -0.58 -9.66 4.36
C ARG A 87 0.93 -9.50 4.38
N ASN A 88 1.60 -10.30 5.20
CA ASN A 88 3.06 -10.27 5.34
C ASN A 88 3.77 -10.47 3.99
N GLY A 89 4.84 -9.70 3.77
CA GLY A 89 5.71 -9.83 2.61
C GLY A 89 5.09 -9.36 1.29
N ARG A 90 4.00 -8.56 1.32
CA ARG A 90 3.38 -8.05 0.09
C ARG A 90 3.83 -6.64 -0.21
N SER A 91 4.13 -6.40 -1.49
CA SER A 91 4.25 -5.08 -2.08
C SER A 91 2.90 -4.61 -2.61
N ALA A 92 2.80 -3.36 -3.03
CA ALA A 92 1.62 -2.81 -3.69
C ALA A 92 1.20 -3.67 -4.90
N LYS A 93 2.17 -4.09 -5.71
CA LYS A 93 2.00 -4.97 -6.85
C LYS A 93 1.45 -6.34 -6.45
N SER A 94 2.19 -7.07 -5.61
CA SER A 94 1.88 -8.47 -5.29
C SER A 94 0.59 -8.63 -4.50
N TYR A 95 0.19 -7.65 -3.70
CA TYR A 95 -1.09 -7.64 -3.00
C TYR A 95 -2.28 -7.62 -3.98
N ARG A 96 -2.15 -6.86 -5.07
CA ARG A 96 -3.13 -6.85 -6.16
C ARG A 96 -3.15 -8.15 -6.94
N GLU A 97 -1.99 -8.57 -7.45
CA GLU A 97 -1.87 -9.74 -8.32
C GLU A 97 -2.36 -11.03 -7.65
N GLN A 98 -2.29 -11.11 -6.33
CA GLN A 98 -2.80 -12.25 -5.56
C GLN A 98 -4.29 -12.14 -5.19
N GLY A 99 -5.00 -11.14 -5.70
CA GLY A 99 -6.42 -10.93 -5.45
C GLY A 99 -6.77 -10.53 -4.01
N LEU A 100 -5.78 -10.11 -3.20
CA LEU A 100 -6.01 -9.71 -1.81
C LEU A 100 -6.76 -8.39 -1.75
N TRP A 101 -6.52 -7.49 -2.70
CA TRP A 101 -7.25 -6.24 -2.83
C TRP A 101 -8.75 -6.45 -3.05
N ASN A 102 -9.12 -7.33 -3.97
CA ASN A 102 -10.53 -7.65 -4.23
C ASN A 102 -11.22 -8.24 -2.98
N ARG A 103 -10.49 -9.03 -2.19
CA ARG A 103 -11.01 -9.54 -0.90
C ARG A 103 -11.20 -8.42 0.13
N ALA A 104 -10.30 -7.44 0.17
CA ALA A 104 -10.44 -6.28 1.04
C ALA A 104 -11.67 -5.44 0.67
N LEU A 105 -11.91 -5.20 -0.62
CA LEU A 105 -13.09 -4.50 -1.11
C LEU A 105 -14.39 -5.29 -0.89
N ALA A 106 -14.35 -6.63 -0.95
CA ALA A 106 -15.52 -7.49 -0.71
C ALA A 106 -16.06 -7.42 0.75
N ILE A 107 -15.31 -6.79 1.67
CA ILE A 107 -15.79 -6.48 3.02
C ILE A 107 -16.77 -5.28 3.01
N HIS A 108 -16.88 -4.58 1.88
CA HIS A 108 -17.68 -3.35 1.73
C HIS A 108 -17.28 -2.27 2.75
N PRO A 109 -16.01 -1.82 2.73
CA PRO A 109 -15.54 -0.81 3.67
C PRO A 109 -16.17 0.57 3.42
N ASP A 110 -16.42 1.34 4.49
CA ASP A 110 -16.66 2.78 4.42
C ASP A 110 -15.33 3.53 4.28
N TYR A 111 -14.30 3.04 4.98
CA TYR A 111 -12.93 3.56 4.91
C TYR A 111 -11.95 2.42 4.66
N ILE A 112 -11.01 2.65 3.76
CA ILE A 112 -9.92 1.70 3.54
C ILE A 112 -8.56 2.39 3.64
N LEU A 113 -7.78 1.99 4.67
CA LEU A 113 -6.43 2.48 4.88
C LEU A 113 -5.45 1.63 4.08
N ILE A 114 -4.59 2.27 3.30
CA ILE A 114 -3.70 1.60 2.34
C ILE A 114 -2.26 1.96 2.66
N GLN A 115 -1.43 0.96 3.03
CA GLN A 115 0.00 1.15 3.29
C GLN A 115 0.83 0.06 2.61
N PHE A 116 1.77 0.47 1.76
CA PHE A 116 2.81 -0.35 1.16
C PHE A 116 4.14 0.43 1.13
N GLY A 117 5.21 -0.17 0.65
CA GLY A 117 6.54 0.45 0.53
C GLY A 117 7.66 -0.37 1.19
N ALA A 118 7.37 -1.15 2.24
CA ALA A 118 8.38 -1.92 2.96
C ALA A 118 8.95 -3.11 2.13
N ASN A 119 8.17 -3.64 1.19
CA ASN A 119 8.56 -4.75 0.33
C ASN A 119 8.73 -4.35 -1.14
N ASP A 120 8.49 -3.10 -1.48
CA ASP A 120 8.44 -2.60 -2.85
C ASP A 120 9.82 -2.18 -3.37
N GLY A 121 10.81 -2.07 -2.47
CA GLY A 121 12.15 -1.59 -2.79
C GLY A 121 13.04 -2.58 -3.53
N PRO A 122 14.16 -2.07 -4.09
CA PRO A 122 15.14 -2.90 -4.82
C PRO A 122 15.71 -4.03 -3.95
N GLY A 123 16.01 -5.18 -4.59
CA GLY A 123 16.55 -6.37 -3.93
C GLY A 123 15.49 -7.31 -3.33
N LYS A 124 14.20 -6.99 -3.52
CA LYS A 124 13.07 -7.84 -3.08
C LYS A 124 12.61 -8.83 -4.14
N GLY A 125 13.09 -8.67 -5.36
CA GLY A 125 12.74 -9.50 -6.52
C GLY A 125 11.64 -8.89 -7.39
N PRO A 126 11.65 -9.18 -8.70
CA PRO A 126 10.81 -8.51 -9.70
C PRO A 126 9.30 -8.67 -9.48
N GLN A 127 8.88 -9.70 -8.73
CA GLN A 127 7.48 -9.91 -8.36
C GLN A 127 7.00 -8.96 -7.25
N LEU A 128 7.91 -8.25 -6.57
CA LEU A 128 7.60 -7.32 -5.48
C LEU A 128 7.97 -5.89 -5.83
N GLU A 129 9.08 -5.70 -6.57
CA GLU A 129 9.69 -4.40 -6.79
C GLU A 129 8.83 -3.46 -7.63
N ASP A 130 8.75 -2.24 -7.15
CA ASP A 130 8.08 -1.12 -7.79
C ASP A 130 8.93 0.16 -7.68
N VAL A 131 8.85 1.00 -8.72
CA VAL A 131 9.55 2.29 -8.73
C VAL A 131 8.65 3.37 -8.12
N PRO A 132 9.11 4.09 -7.08
CA PRO A 132 8.26 5.02 -6.33
C PRO A 132 7.52 6.05 -7.20
N ALA A 133 8.24 6.73 -8.10
CA ALA A 133 7.67 7.79 -8.93
C ALA A 133 6.79 7.30 -10.10
N THR A 134 6.80 5.99 -10.41
CA THR A 134 6.08 5.41 -11.56
C THR A 134 5.18 4.26 -11.11
N THR A 135 5.63 3.01 -11.19
CA THR A 135 4.80 1.82 -10.99
C THR A 135 4.13 1.77 -9.61
N PHE A 136 4.84 2.13 -8.54
CA PHE A 136 4.24 2.22 -7.21
C PHE A 136 3.15 3.29 -7.14
N SER A 137 3.44 4.50 -7.69
CA SER A 137 2.46 5.58 -7.75
C SER A 137 1.23 5.21 -8.57
N ASP A 138 1.40 4.45 -9.67
CA ASP A 138 0.29 3.97 -10.49
C ASP A 138 -0.57 2.97 -9.72
N TYR A 139 0.03 2.04 -8.96
CA TYR A 139 -0.73 1.16 -8.07
C TYR A 139 -1.50 1.94 -7.00
N MET A 140 -0.93 2.99 -6.42
CA MET A 140 -1.64 3.82 -5.44
C MET A 140 -2.84 4.53 -6.07
N ARG A 141 -2.71 5.07 -7.30
CA ARG A 141 -3.83 5.66 -8.05
C ARG A 141 -4.92 4.63 -8.34
N ASP A 142 -4.55 3.42 -8.73
CA ASP A 142 -5.47 2.33 -8.99
C ASP A 142 -6.24 1.92 -7.72
N TYR A 143 -5.55 1.75 -6.59
CA TYR A 143 -6.17 1.47 -5.31
C TYR A 143 -7.20 2.54 -4.91
N ILE A 144 -6.86 3.81 -5.07
CA ILE A 144 -7.76 4.94 -4.79
C ILE A 144 -8.99 4.91 -5.69
N ARG A 145 -8.78 4.75 -6.99
CA ARG A 145 -9.86 4.72 -7.98
C ARG A 145 -10.85 3.59 -7.69
N GLU A 146 -10.33 2.41 -7.42
CA GLU A 146 -11.14 1.21 -7.20
C GLU A 146 -11.85 1.23 -5.83
N ALA A 147 -11.21 1.75 -4.79
CA ALA A 147 -11.85 1.97 -3.50
C ALA A 147 -13.07 2.90 -3.66
N ARG A 148 -12.89 4.03 -4.36
CA ARG A 148 -13.99 4.97 -4.64
C ARG A 148 -15.09 4.34 -5.49
N ALA A 149 -14.75 3.56 -6.51
CA ALA A 149 -15.72 2.84 -7.32
C ALA A 149 -16.53 1.81 -6.51
N ALA A 150 -15.94 1.27 -5.44
CA ALA A 150 -16.62 0.38 -4.48
C ALA A 150 -17.40 1.12 -3.38
N GLY A 151 -17.44 2.47 -3.41
CA GLY A 151 -18.13 3.30 -2.42
C GLY A 151 -17.31 3.60 -1.16
N ALA A 152 -16.05 3.15 -1.09
CA ALA A 152 -15.18 3.39 0.06
C ALA A 152 -14.42 4.71 -0.03
N ILE A 153 -14.12 5.30 1.12
CA ILE A 153 -13.20 6.44 1.25
C ILE A 153 -11.78 5.89 1.40
N PRO A 154 -10.91 6.05 0.37
CA PRO A 154 -9.51 5.65 0.47
C PRO A 154 -8.71 6.61 1.34
N VAL A 155 -7.82 6.05 2.16
CA VAL A 155 -6.90 6.78 3.03
C VAL A 155 -5.50 6.20 2.83
N LEU A 156 -4.56 6.99 2.33
CA LEU A 156 -3.17 6.57 2.24
C LEU A 156 -2.48 6.71 3.59
N VAL A 157 -1.69 5.70 3.96
CA VAL A 157 -0.80 5.75 5.13
C VAL A 157 0.62 5.58 4.63
N THR A 158 1.48 6.60 4.81
CA THR A 158 2.88 6.46 4.37
C THR A 158 3.59 5.35 5.15
N PRO A 159 4.52 4.59 4.52
CA PRO A 159 5.11 3.42 5.12
C PRO A 159 5.85 3.72 6.42
N LEU A 160 5.72 2.82 7.39
CA LEU A 160 6.42 2.88 8.66
C LEU A 160 7.94 2.79 8.42
N PRO A 161 8.76 3.77 8.89
CA PRO A 161 10.20 3.69 8.73
C PRO A 161 10.79 2.56 9.58
N GLN A 162 11.91 2.02 9.11
CA GLN A 162 12.69 1.04 9.86
C GLN A 162 13.42 1.72 11.02
N ARG A 163 13.65 1.00 12.10
CA ARG A 163 14.38 1.49 13.28
C ARG A 163 15.88 1.22 13.14
N ASN A 164 16.44 1.73 12.03
CA ASN A 164 17.86 1.61 11.71
C ASN A 164 18.65 2.77 12.30
N TYR A 165 19.81 2.49 12.90
CA TYR A 165 20.71 3.49 13.46
C TYR A 165 22.13 3.32 12.91
N LYS A 166 22.84 4.43 12.71
CA LYS A 166 24.24 4.45 12.33
C LYS A 166 24.97 5.53 13.14
N GLY A 167 25.96 5.12 13.90
CA GLY A 167 26.67 6.05 14.78
C GLY A 167 25.77 6.74 15.82
N GLY A 168 24.78 6.02 16.33
CA GLY A 168 23.81 6.53 17.32
C GLY A 168 22.73 7.47 16.74
N LYS A 169 22.68 7.66 15.43
CA LYS A 169 21.68 8.48 14.76
C LYS A 169 20.71 7.60 13.97
N HIS A 170 19.44 7.91 14.07
CA HIS A 170 18.41 7.25 13.27
C HIS A 170 18.63 7.47 11.76
N VAL A 171 18.49 6.41 10.99
CA VAL A 171 18.57 6.45 9.52
C VAL A 171 17.17 6.40 8.95
N ARG A 172 16.72 7.51 8.37
CA ARG A 172 15.40 7.62 7.74
C ARG A 172 15.32 6.69 6.54
N THR A 173 14.25 5.92 6.47
CA THR A 173 14.01 4.93 5.41
C THR A 173 12.64 5.12 4.78
N LEU A 174 12.44 4.57 3.57
CA LEU A 174 11.17 4.55 2.83
C LEU A 174 10.64 5.94 2.47
N GLU A 175 11.51 6.96 2.47
CA GLU A 175 11.12 8.34 2.17
C GLU A 175 10.64 8.51 0.73
N ASP A 176 11.26 7.80 -0.25
CA ASP A 176 10.86 7.88 -1.65
C ASP A 176 9.43 7.38 -1.87
N TYR A 177 9.06 6.27 -1.21
CA TYR A 177 7.69 5.74 -1.22
C TYR A 177 6.71 6.66 -0.49
N SER A 178 7.15 7.25 0.61
CA SER A 178 6.36 8.24 1.36
C SER A 178 6.10 9.50 0.54
N ALA A 179 7.11 10.00 -0.16
CA ALA A 179 7.00 11.15 -1.06
C ALA A 179 6.06 10.85 -2.23
N ALA A 180 6.16 9.64 -2.83
CA ALA A 180 5.26 9.17 -3.87
C ALA A 180 3.80 9.16 -3.38
N MET A 181 3.53 8.60 -2.19
CA MET A 181 2.17 8.59 -1.62
C MET A 181 1.64 9.99 -1.33
N ARG A 182 2.47 10.92 -0.81
CA ARG A 182 2.08 12.32 -0.62
C ARG A 182 1.71 12.99 -1.95
N THR A 183 2.50 12.73 -3.00
CA THR A 183 2.25 13.26 -4.34
C THR A 183 0.94 12.74 -4.90
N VAL A 184 0.73 11.42 -4.88
CA VAL A 184 -0.52 10.80 -5.35
C VAL A 184 -1.72 11.29 -4.53
N GLY A 185 -1.57 11.41 -3.21
CA GLY A 185 -2.64 11.94 -2.35
C GLY A 185 -3.06 13.34 -2.74
N LYS A 186 -2.09 14.22 -3.02
CA LYS A 186 -2.35 15.60 -3.50
C LYS A 186 -3.03 15.60 -4.88
N GLU A 187 -2.52 14.82 -5.82
CA GLU A 187 -3.05 14.72 -7.20
C GLU A 187 -4.49 14.22 -7.23
N THR A 188 -4.80 13.25 -6.37
CA THR A 188 -6.10 12.58 -6.35
C THR A 188 -7.06 13.15 -5.31
N ASN A 189 -6.65 14.19 -4.57
CA ASN A 189 -7.40 14.72 -3.43
C ASN A 189 -7.79 13.62 -2.41
N THR A 190 -6.80 12.79 -2.04
CA THR A 190 -6.94 11.70 -1.09
C THR A 190 -6.23 12.04 0.20
N VAL A 191 -6.87 11.76 1.34
CA VAL A 191 -6.26 11.94 2.66
C VAL A 191 -5.01 11.08 2.80
N VAL A 192 -3.92 11.68 3.26
CA VAL A 192 -2.66 11.01 3.56
C VAL A 192 -2.36 11.14 5.06
N LEU A 193 -2.34 10.02 5.75
CA LEU A 193 -1.83 9.95 7.11
C LEU A 193 -0.31 9.75 7.03
N ASP A 194 0.43 10.83 7.18
CA ASP A 194 1.90 10.79 7.05
C ASP A 194 2.54 10.18 8.31
N LEU A 195 2.47 8.84 8.40
CA LEU A 195 3.07 8.05 9.47
C LEU A 195 4.61 8.12 9.40
N ASN A 196 5.18 8.05 8.18
CA ASN A 196 6.63 8.10 8.01
C ASN A 196 7.22 9.35 8.64
N ALA A 197 6.66 10.52 8.38
CA ALA A 197 7.16 11.79 8.91
C ALA A 197 7.11 11.82 10.45
N VAL A 198 5.96 11.48 11.06
CA VAL A 198 5.83 11.55 12.53
C VAL A 198 6.62 10.45 13.25
N ALA A 199 6.75 9.27 12.64
CA ALA A 199 7.55 8.19 13.19
C ALA A 199 9.04 8.51 13.11
N ASN A 200 9.53 9.06 11.98
CA ASN A 200 10.90 9.53 11.86
C ASN A 200 11.22 10.60 12.92
N THR A 201 10.35 11.59 13.12
CA THR A 201 10.55 12.62 14.16
C THR A 201 10.68 11.98 15.55
N ALA A 202 9.82 11.05 15.90
CA ALA A 202 9.89 10.37 17.19
C ALA A 202 11.15 9.51 17.33
N LEU A 203 11.57 8.83 16.26
CA LEU A 203 12.78 7.98 16.27
C LEU A 203 14.07 8.82 16.31
N ASP A 204 14.08 10.02 15.72
CA ASP A 204 15.22 10.95 15.79
C ASP A 204 15.50 11.44 17.22
N GLU A 205 14.46 11.46 18.08
CA GLU A 205 14.55 11.84 19.50
C GLU A 205 14.93 10.66 20.43
N MET A 206 14.99 9.44 19.89
CA MET A 206 15.29 8.21 20.64
C MET A 206 16.74 7.78 20.47
N THR A 207 17.27 7.14 21.51
CA THR A 207 18.47 6.34 21.35
C THR A 207 18.15 5.06 20.58
N GLU A 208 19.18 4.45 19.98
CA GLU A 208 19.05 3.16 19.28
C GLU A 208 18.40 2.09 20.19
N GLU A 209 18.81 2.02 21.44
CA GLU A 209 18.28 1.07 22.42
C GLU A 209 16.78 1.32 22.70
N GLN A 210 16.38 2.57 22.87
CA GLN A 210 14.97 2.94 23.07
C GLN A 210 14.11 2.53 21.89
N ALA A 211 14.57 2.81 20.66
CA ALA A 211 13.85 2.45 19.44
C ALA A 211 13.75 0.92 19.23
N HIS A 212 14.82 0.19 19.58
CA HIS A 212 14.84 -1.26 19.44
C HIS A 212 13.89 -2.00 20.41
N GLN A 213 13.40 -1.34 21.46
CA GLN A 213 12.33 -1.90 22.31
C GLN A 213 11.02 -2.14 21.55
N PHE A 214 10.86 -1.53 20.38
CA PHE A 214 9.68 -1.71 19.52
C PHE A 214 9.85 -2.84 18.49
N ASN A 215 11.05 -3.39 18.34
CA ASN A 215 11.32 -4.44 17.36
C ASN A 215 10.65 -5.76 17.74
N ASN A 216 10.28 -6.54 16.73
CA ASN A 216 9.69 -7.86 16.92
C ASN A 216 10.60 -8.81 17.76
N ASN A 217 11.90 -8.65 17.66
CA ASN A 217 12.88 -9.37 18.49
C ASN A 217 13.85 -8.39 19.17
N PRO A 218 13.43 -7.68 20.23
CA PRO A 218 14.25 -6.63 20.88
C PRO A 218 15.45 -7.18 21.65
N THR A 219 15.42 -8.46 22.05
CA THR A 219 16.47 -9.10 22.86
C THR A 219 17.58 -9.75 22.06
N ASN A 220 17.48 -9.77 20.73
CA ASN A 220 18.53 -10.33 19.89
C ASN A 220 19.78 -9.43 19.94
N PRO A 221 20.92 -9.91 20.50
CA PRO A 221 22.13 -9.10 20.64
C PRO A 221 22.87 -8.85 19.31
N SER A 222 22.60 -9.67 18.29
CA SER A 222 23.23 -9.52 16.98
C SER A 222 22.57 -8.36 16.21
N VAL A 223 23.35 -7.36 15.81
CA VAL A 223 22.87 -6.26 14.95
C VAL A 223 22.32 -6.80 13.64
N ALA A 224 22.96 -7.83 13.07
CA ALA A 224 22.49 -8.48 11.83
C ALA A 224 21.18 -9.29 12.03
N GLY A 225 20.87 -9.72 13.25
CA GLY A 225 19.66 -10.46 13.59
C GLY A 225 18.53 -9.59 14.15
N ARG A 226 18.74 -8.28 14.29
CA ARG A 226 17.69 -7.38 14.76
C ARG A 226 16.67 -7.13 13.66
N ASP A 227 15.42 -7.44 13.95
CA ASP A 227 14.31 -7.13 13.07
C ASP A 227 13.86 -5.68 13.29
N THR A 228 14.48 -4.76 12.55
CA THR A 228 14.15 -3.33 12.62
C THR A 228 12.91 -2.94 11.80
N THR A 229 12.30 -3.89 11.10
CA THR A 229 11.13 -3.66 10.26
C THR A 229 9.84 -3.98 11.00
N HIS A 230 9.76 -5.16 11.62
CA HIS A 230 8.53 -5.63 12.27
C HIS A 230 8.45 -5.17 13.73
N LEU A 231 7.24 -5.02 14.22
CA LEU A 231 6.92 -4.54 15.56
C LEU A 231 6.58 -5.70 16.50
N ASN A 232 6.95 -5.54 17.77
CA ASN A 232 6.32 -6.26 18.86
C ASN A 232 5.05 -5.51 19.34
N VAL A 233 4.38 -6.01 20.36
CA VAL A 233 3.15 -5.40 20.90
C VAL A 233 3.38 -3.94 21.30
N LYS A 234 4.48 -3.62 22.01
CA LYS A 234 4.81 -2.25 22.44
C LYS A 234 5.00 -1.31 21.24
N GLY A 235 5.66 -1.79 20.18
CA GLY A 235 5.82 -1.03 18.94
C GLY A 235 4.49 -0.85 18.19
N GLY A 236 3.67 -1.90 18.14
CA GLY A 236 2.33 -1.85 17.59
C GLY A 236 1.47 -0.79 18.27
N GLU A 237 1.48 -0.75 19.59
CA GLU A 237 0.80 0.24 20.41
C GLU A 237 1.28 1.67 20.12
N PHE A 238 2.59 1.88 20.09
CA PHE A 238 3.19 3.19 19.89
C PHE A 238 2.86 3.79 18.51
N PHE A 239 3.11 3.03 17.45
CA PHE A 239 2.87 3.51 16.08
C PHE A 239 1.39 3.45 15.69
N GLY A 240 0.63 2.47 16.18
CA GLY A 240 -0.82 2.40 15.98
C GLY A 240 -1.57 3.59 16.59
N ALA A 241 -1.13 4.06 17.76
CA ALA A 241 -1.66 5.28 18.34
C ALA A 241 -1.38 6.54 17.48
N MET A 242 -0.24 6.59 16.78
CA MET A 242 0.05 7.70 15.85
C MET A 242 -0.92 7.69 14.67
N VAL A 243 -1.15 6.50 14.06
CA VAL A 243 -2.10 6.36 12.96
C VAL A 243 -3.52 6.73 13.41
N ALA A 244 -3.95 6.23 14.58
CA ALA A 244 -5.29 6.52 15.11
C ALA A 244 -5.50 8.01 15.37
N ARG A 245 -4.51 8.70 15.94
CA ARG A 245 -4.58 10.16 16.14
C ARG A 245 -4.70 10.93 14.83
N LYS A 246 -3.91 10.54 13.82
CA LYS A 246 -3.97 11.17 12.50
C LYS A 246 -5.30 10.90 11.80
N PHE A 247 -5.81 9.68 11.93
CA PHE A 247 -7.11 9.31 11.37
C PHE A 247 -8.24 10.11 12.02
N ALA A 248 -8.28 10.19 13.34
CA ALA A 248 -9.26 11.00 14.08
C ALA A 248 -9.20 12.49 13.72
N ALA A 249 -8.01 13.03 13.51
CA ALA A 249 -7.85 14.43 13.09
C ALA A 249 -8.34 14.66 11.66
N ALA A 250 -8.19 13.68 10.77
CA ALA A 250 -8.67 13.75 9.39
C ALA A 250 -10.19 13.54 9.28
N PHE A 251 -10.76 12.75 10.18
CA PHE A 251 -12.19 12.37 10.20
C PHE A 251 -12.83 12.63 11.59
N PRO A 252 -12.97 13.90 11.99
CA PRO A 252 -13.43 14.25 13.34
C PRO A 252 -14.88 13.83 13.64
N ALA A 253 -15.67 13.56 12.61
CA ALA A 253 -17.01 13.02 12.76
C ALA A 253 -17.06 11.56 13.23
N LEU A 254 -15.97 10.81 13.01
CA LEU A 254 -15.83 9.45 13.53
C LEU A 254 -15.34 9.51 14.96
N LYS A 255 -16.12 8.96 15.88
CA LYS A 255 -15.71 8.85 17.28
C LYS A 255 -14.54 7.88 17.38
N VAL A 256 -13.48 8.29 18.04
CA VAL A 256 -12.35 7.45 18.41
C VAL A 256 -12.45 7.15 19.89
N SER A 257 -12.21 5.89 20.29
CA SER A 257 -12.15 5.52 21.70
C SER A 257 -10.98 6.24 22.37
N THR A 258 -11.21 6.84 23.52
CA THR A 258 -10.19 7.53 24.33
C THR A 258 -9.39 6.59 25.23
N ARG A 259 -9.40 5.28 24.95
CA ARG A 259 -8.62 4.28 25.72
C ARG A 259 -7.13 4.39 25.47
#